data_a5798d4c813135cb91bc35e38a5a64c1
#
_entry.id   a5798d4c813135cb91bc35e38a5a64c1
#
_cell.length_a   1.000
_cell.length_b   1.000
_cell.length_c   1.000
_cell.angle_alpha   90.00
_cell.angle_beta   90.00
_cell.angle_gamma   90.00
#
_symmetry.space_group_name_H-M   'P 1'
#
loop_
_entity.id
_entity.type
_entity.pdbx_description
1 polymer ?
#
loop_
_entity_poly.entity_id
_entity_poly.type
_entity_poly.pdbx_seq_one_letter_code
_entity_poly.pdbx_strand_id
1 'polypeptide(L)'
;MSGRQGTRLGALACGLLLAAALPAAAAVQVKIVAPASAQPVFGQVVFEAQVAGNEAIVRVEFLIDGKPVGVVHRPPYRVVADVGEDNREREFRAVVYGAGGASATARVVTLPVRIDEQMNVRLQQLFITVMQRGARTLALEPGDFRILDNGQEQKIVTFDKGELPITAVLLLDSSESMRGELLAAAESGARAFVGGMRPLDQAMLALFSDQLLRVTDFTADHAALEQALTGVEARGGTAVNDFLYMSLKLLEGRQGRRVVVLLSDGSDVNSVLSMTDVLRKARTSQSLIYWIQLEGGGKHKSYTSSWRGHADNDKDYQNLERAVEESGGRIQRIDRSADIEPVFRGILQELREQFAIGYYPGNLKNDGAWHSVKVHIDQPGCKVRTVNGYVDF
;
A
#
# COMPACT_ATOMS: atom_id res chain seq x y z
N MET A 1 16.26 -73.05 44.26
CA MET A 1 14.93 -73.42 43.79
C MET A 1 14.50 -72.36 42.78
N SER A 2 14.27 -72.87 41.57
CA SER A 2 13.34 -72.32 40.55
C SER A 2 13.48 -70.80 40.17
N GLY A 3 13.96 -70.40 39.10
CA GLY A 3 13.76 -70.85 37.72
C GLY A 3 12.69 -70.02 36.97
N ARG A 4 13.09 -69.10 36.12
CA ARG A 4 12.54 -69.00 34.77
C ARG A 4 13.06 -67.78 33.98
N GLN A 5 13.56 -68.10 32.83
CA GLN A 5 13.93 -67.25 31.70
C GLN A 5 12.71 -66.46 31.15
N GLY A 6 12.92 -65.27 30.71
CA GLY A 6 11.96 -64.45 30.00
C GLY A 6 12.65 -63.64 28.91
N THR A 7 12.38 -64.03 27.73
CA THR A 7 12.86 -63.68 26.38
C THR A 7 12.90 -62.16 26.10
N ARG A 8 14.00 -61.69 25.50
CA ARG A 8 14.12 -60.39 24.84
C ARG A 8 13.35 -60.39 23.54
N LEU A 9 12.34 -59.52 23.41
CA LEU A 9 11.80 -59.10 22.11
C LEU A 9 12.40 -57.74 21.77
N GLY A 10 13.14 -57.68 20.66
CA GLY A 10 13.59 -56.46 20.05
C GLY A 10 12.43 -55.74 19.37
N ALA A 11 12.19 -54.50 19.73
CA ALA A 11 11.28 -53.62 19.02
C ALA A 11 12.07 -52.84 17.94
N LEU A 12 11.85 -53.18 16.67
CA LEU A 12 12.24 -52.32 15.54
C LEU A 12 11.41 -51.05 15.60
N ALA A 13 12.07 -49.91 15.84
CA ALA A 13 11.48 -48.60 15.67
C ALA A 13 11.51 -48.26 14.20
N CYS A 14 10.36 -48.39 13.52
CA CYS A 14 10.14 -47.89 12.17
C CYS A 14 9.96 -46.38 12.25
N GLY A 15 11.03 -45.61 11.95
CA GLY A 15 10.97 -44.15 11.87
C GLY A 15 10.14 -43.73 10.64
N LEU A 16 8.91 -43.29 10.86
CA LEU A 16 8.16 -42.56 9.85
C LEU A 16 8.80 -41.15 9.68
N LEU A 17 9.57 -40.98 8.61
CA LEU A 17 9.92 -39.64 8.13
C LEU A 17 8.65 -39.00 7.59
N LEU A 18 8.01 -38.13 8.39
CA LEU A 18 7.02 -37.19 7.90
C LEU A 18 7.77 -36.14 7.06
N ALA A 19 7.80 -36.35 5.76
CA ALA A 19 8.19 -35.28 4.83
C ALA A 19 7.11 -34.20 4.92
N ALA A 20 7.41 -33.11 5.60
CA ALA A 20 6.61 -31.89 5.51
C ALA A 20 6.66 -31.43 4.05
N ALA A 21 5.58 -31.65 3.31
CA ALA A 21 5.42 -31.06 1.99
C ALA A 21 5.32 -29.55 2.18
N LEU A 22 6.37 -28.83 1.79
CA LEU A 22 6.29 -27.38 1.59
C LEU A 22 5.15 -27.12 0.60
N PRO A 23 4.25 -26.16 0.87
CA PRO A 23 3.22 -25.82 -0.09
C PRO A 23 3.91 -25.41 -1.40
N ALA A 24 3.64 -26.12 -2.47
CA ALA A 24 4.09 -25.72 -3.80
C ALA A 24 3.55 -24.33 -4.06
N ALA A 25 4.43 -23.36 -4.34
CA ALA A 25 4.00 -22.04 -4.77
C ALA A 25 3.03 -22.23 -5.94
N ALA A 26 1.83 -21.63 -5.85
CA ALA A 26 0.83 -21.75 -6.89
C ALA A 26 1.46 -21.33 -8.23
N ALA A 27 1.29 -22.15 -9.27
CA ALA A 27 1.90 -21.90 -10.57
C ALA A 27 1.44 -20.56 -11.17
N VAL A 28 0.20 -20.14 -10.87
CA VAL A 28 -0.36 -18.81 -11.19
C VAL A 28 -1.21 -18.29 -10.04
N GLN A 29 -1.26 -16.96 -9.87
CA GLN A 29 -2.08 -16.27 -8.90
C GLN A 29 -2.77 -15.09 -9.58
N VAL A 30 -3.94 -14.72 -9.10
CA VAL A 30 -4.69 -13.57 -9.59
C VAL A 30 -5.34 -12.85 -8.43
N LYS A 31 -5.39 -11.50 -8.51
CA LYS A 31 -6.09 -10.62 -7.57
C LYS A 31 -6.83 -9.56 -8.36
N ILE A 32 -8.06 -9.25 -7.97
CA ILE A 32 -8.79 -8.09 -8.50
C ILE A 32 -8.32 -6.86 -7.73
N VAL A 33 -7.91 -5.82 -8.45
CA VAL A 33 -7.45 -4.55 -7.89
C VAL A 33 -8.45 -3.41 -8.12
N ALA A 34 -9.32 -3.55 -9.11
CA ALA A 34 -10.46 -2.68 -9.35
C ALA A 34 -11.62 -3.51 -9.97
N PRO A 35 -12.88 -3.31 -9.55
CA PRO A 35 -13.33 -2.45 -8.46
C PRO A 35 -12.94 -3.00 -7.08
N ALA A 36 -12.98 -2.13 -6.06
CA ALA A 36 -12.76 -2.55 -4.68
C ALA A 36 -13.98 -3.32 -4.14
N SER A 37 -13.75 -4.24 -3.20
CA SER A 37 -14.83 -4.93 -2.48
C SER A 37 -15.73 -3.93 -1.75
N ALA A 38 -17.04 -4.17 -1.79
CA ALA A 38 -18.06 -3.31 -1.19
C ALA A 38 -18.16 -1.88 -1.79
N GLN A 39 -17.44 -1.55 -2.85
CA GLN A 39 -17.61 -0.29 -3.57
C GLN A 39 -18.83 -0.39 -4.50
N PRO A 40 -19.79 0.56 -4.46
CA PRO A 40 -20.87 0.61 -5.46
C PRO A 40 -20.32 0.88 -6.86
N VAL A 41 -20.91 0.26 -7.87
CA VAL A 41 -20.51 0.43 -9.27
C VAL A 41 -21.71 0.70 -10.16
N PHE A 42 -21.57 1.66 -11.09
CA PHE A 42 -22.59 2.08 -12.05
C PHE A 42 -21.95 2.45 -13.38
N GLY A 43 -22.69 2.27 -14.46
CA GLY A 43 -22.26 2.67 -15.81
C GLY A 43 -20.94 1.97 -16.20
N GLN A 44 -20.01 2.73 -16.74
CA GLN A 44 -18.71 2.20 -17.16
C GLN A 44 -17.77 2.01 -15.98
N VAL A 45 -17.33 0.78 -15.77
CA VAL A 45 -16.44 0.38 -14.67
C VAL A 45 -15.15 -0.19 -15.24
N VAL A 46 -14.03 0.26 -14.71
CA VAL A 46 -12.74 -0.38 -14.96
C VAL A 46 -12.66 -1.65 -14.12
N PHE A 47 -12.46 -2.79 -14.78
CA PHE A 47 -12.22 -4.08 -14.13
C PHE A 47 -10.76 -4.47 -14.39
N GLU A 48 -9.94 -4.47 -13.34
CA GLU A 48 -8.50 -4.69 -13.43
C GLU A 48 -8.09 -5.81 -12.49
N ALA A 49 -7.24 -6.70 -13.00
CA ALA A 49 -6.66 -7.79 -12.24
C ALA A 49 -5.14 -7.75 -12.31
N GLN A 50 -4.52 -8.00 -11.19
CA GLN A 50 -3.10 -8.26 -11.05
C GLN A 50 -2.86 -9.77 -11.11
N VAL A 51 -1.85 -10.18 -11.86
CA VAL A 51 -1.49 -11.58 -12.04
C VAL A 51 -0.03 -11.78 -11.73
N ALA A 52 0.27 -12.88 -11.01
CA ALA A 52 1.63 -13.33 -10.74
C ALA A 52 1.72 -14.83 -10.96
N GLY A 53 2.89 -15.35 -11.30
CA GLY A 53 3.11 -16.79 -11.46
C GLY A 53 4.52 -17.14 -11.90
N ASN A 54 4.82 -18.40 -11.83
CA ASN A 54 6.11 -18.98 -12.23
C ASN A 54 6.09 -19.50 -13.68
N GLU A 55 4.98 -19.30 -14.40
CA GLU A 55 4.80 -19.69 -15.80
C GLU A 55 4.22 -18.54 -16.63
N ALA A 56 4.39 -18.60 -17.94
CA ALA A 56 3.84 -17.61 -18.84
C ALA A 56 2.30 -17.59 -18.77
N ILE A 57 1.74 -16.40 -18.69
CA ILE A 57 0.29 -16.21 -18.66
C ILE A 57 -0.24 -16.23 -20.10
N VAL A 58 -1.21 -17.08 -20.36
CA VAL A 58 -1.86 -17.22 -21.68
C VAL A 58 -2.95 -16.17 -21.84
N ARG A 59 -3.81 -16.02 -20.83
CA ARG A 59 -4.92 -15.06 -20.83
C ARG A 59 -5.49 -14.87 -19.44
N VAL A 60 -6.19 -13.76 -19.26
CA VAL A 60 -7.09 -13.48 -18.14
C VAL A 60 -8.49 -13.26 -18.69
N GLU A 61 -9.46 -14.00 -18.16
CA GLU A 61 -10.90 -13.87 -18.48
C GLU A 61 -11.58 -13.09 -17.37
N PHE A 62 -12.36 -12.09 -17.76
CA PHE A 62 -13.11 -11.20 -16.87
C PHE A 62 -14.60 -11.50 -17.00
N LEU A 63 -15.26 -11.77 -15.88
CA LEU A 63 -16.68 -12.05 -15.81
C LEU A 63 -17.35 -11.12 -14.79
N ILE A 64 -18.54 -10.63 -15.14
CA ILE A 64 -19.41 -9.88 -14.24
C ILE A 64 -20.76 -10.63 -14.17
N ASP A 65 -21.18 -10.95 -12.95
CA ASP A 65 -22.41 -11.75 -12.70
C ASP A 65 -22.43 -13.07 -13.52
N GLY A 66 -21.28 -13.70 -13.64
CA GLY A 66 -21.10 -14.94 -14.41
C GLY A 66 -21.04 -14.78 -15.93
N LYS A 67 -21.23 -13.58 -16.47
CA LYS A 67 -21.15 -13.30 -17.92
C LYS A 67 -19.76 -12.82 -18.28
N PRO A 68 -19.12 -13.34 -19.34
CA PRO A 68 -17.83 -12.85 -19.80
C PRO A 68 -17.95 -11.43 -20.37
N VAL A 69 -17.06 -10.52 -19.91
CA VAL A 69 -17.01 -9.12 -20.35
C VAL A 69 -15.72 -8.79 -21.08
N GLY A 70 -14.73 -9.69 -21.05
CA GLY A 70 -13.50 -9.53 -21.81
C GLY A 70 -12.47 -10.62 -21.54
N VAL A 71 -11.52 -10.72 -22.48
CA VAL A 71 -10.35 -11.60 -22.38
C VAL A 71 -9.12 -10.79 -22.75
N VAL A 72 -8.10 -10.81 -21.91
CA VAL A 72 -6.86 -10.06 -22.12
C VAL A 72 -5.67 -11.02 -22.10
N HIS A 73 -4.83 -10.94 -23.14
CA HIS A 73 -3.70 -11.83 -23.35
C HIS A 73 -2.35 -11.27 -22.91
N ARG A 74 -2.28 -9.95 -22.63
CA ARG A 74 -1.05 -9.27 -22.22
C ARG A 74 -1.38 -8.18 -21.20
N PRO A 75 -0.48 -7.88 -20.26
CA PRO A 75 -0.67 -6.77 -19.34
C PRO A 75 -0.75 -5.42 -20.08
N PRO A 76 -1.46 -4.43 -19.53
CA PRO A 76 -2.20 -4.48 -18.27
C PRO A 76 -3.48 -5.32 -18.42
N TYR A 77 -3.75 -6.23 -17.44
CA TYR A 77 -4.95 -7.07 -17.45
C TYR A 77 -6.15 -6.27 -16.95
N ARG A 78 -6.73 -5.48 -17.85
CA ARG A 78 -7.91 -4.65 -17.55
C ARG A 78 -8.88 -4.59 -18.73
N VAL A 79 -10.16 -4.47 -18.39
CA VAL A 79 -11.25 -4.22 -19.33
C VAL A 79 -12.13 -3.09 -18.80
N VAL A 80 -12.83 -2.41 -19.68
CA VAL A 80 -13.90 -1.47 -19.31
C VAL A 80 -15.22 -2.17 -19.67
N ALA A 81 -16.10 -2.30 -18.70
CA ALA A 81 -17.39 -2.93 -18.89
C ALA A 81 -18.51 -2.00 -18.40
N ASP A 82 -19.60 -1.94 -19.16
CA ASP A 82 -20.81 -1.24 -18.73
C ASP A 82 -21.65 -2.18 -17.86
N VAL A 83 -21.81 -1.84 -16.57
CA VAL A 83 -22.62 -2.58 -15.64
C VAL A 83 -24.05 -2.06 -15.54
N GLY A 84 -24.39 -1.02 -16.32
CA GLY A 84 -25.69 -0.38 -16.29
C GLY A 84 -25.92 0.48 -15.05
N GLU A 85 -27.14 1.03 -14.93
CA GLU A 85 -27.52 1.94 -13.84
C GLU A 85 -28.21 1.23 -12.67
N ASP A 86 -28.43 -0.07 -12.77
CA ASP A 86 -29.13 -0.85 -11.73
C ASP A 86 -28.33 -0.89 -10.43
N ASN A 87 -28.93 -0.40 -9.37
CA ASN A 87 -28.35 -0.42 -8.02
C ASN A 87 -28.53 -1.81 -7.38
N ARG A 88 -27.58 -2.71 -7.64
CA ARG A 88 -27.60 -4.08 -7.10
C ARG A 88 -26.19 -4.59 -6.80
N GLU A 89 -26.14 -5.63 -6.02
CA GLU A 89 -24.91 -6.41 -5.84
C GLU A 89 -24.43 -6.97 -7.19
N ARG A 90 -23.12 -6.93 -7.40
CA ARG A 90 -22.48 -7.51 -8.58
C ARG A 90 -21.26 -8.33 -8.19
N GLU A 91 -21.10 -9.45 -8.86
CA GLU A 91 -19.92 -10.30 -8.71
C GLU A 91 -18.93 -10.04 -9.85
N PHE A 92 -17.72 -9.65 -9.50
CA PHE A 92 -16.57 -9.54 -10.41
C PHE A 92 -15.67 -10.75 -10.22
N ARG A 93 -15.37 -11.48 -11.29
CA ARG A 93 -14.54 -12.68 -11.27
C ARG A 93 -13.47 -12.58 -12.35
N ALA A 94 -12.20 -12.72 -11.97
CA ALA A 94 -11.07 -12.82 -12.89
C ALA A 94 -10.49 -14.24 -12.84
N VAL A 95 -10.32 -14.85 -14.00
CA VAL A 95 -9.73 -16.20 -14.14
C VAL A 95 -8.48 -16.09 -14.97
N VAL A 96 -7.34 -16.45 -14.40
CA VAL A 96 -6.05 -16.50 -15.10
C VAL A 96 -5.75 -17.93 -15.55
N TYR A 97 -5.18 -18.06 -16.75
CA TYR A 97 -4.71 -19.33 -17.32
C TYR A 97 -3.23 -19.23 -17.66
N GLY A 98 -2.45 -20.15 -17.13
CA GLY A 98 -1.03 -20.31 -17.41
C GLY A 98 -0.77 -21.29 -18.57
N ALA A 99 0.40 -21.18 -19.18
CA ALA A 99 0.81 -22.01 -20.32
C ALA A 99 1.00 -23.49 -19.95
N GLY A 100 1.31 -23.78 -18.70
CA GLY A 100 1.41 -25.15 -18.16
C GLY A 100 0.07 -25.79 -17.80
N GLY A 101 -1.05 -25.09 -18.06
CA GLY A 101 -2.41 -25.56 -17.75
C GLY A 101 -2.90 -25.21 -16.35
N ALA A 102 -2.09 -24.51 -15.55
CA ALA A 102 -2.55 -24.01 -14.26
C ALA A 102 -3.56 -22.89 -14.44
N SER A 103 -4.51 -22.77 -13.52
CA SER A 103 -5.47 -21.67 -13.47
C SER A 103 -5.70 -21.19 -12.03
N ALA A 104 -6.02 -19.92 -11.87
CA ALA A 104 -6.44 -19.34 -10.59
C ALA A 104 -7.62 -18.39 -10.81
N THR A 105 -8.43 -18.21 -9.77
CA THR A 105 -9.62 -17.35 -9.82
C THR A 105 -9.61 -16.39 -8.64
N ALA A 106 -9.87 -15.11 -8.92
CA ALA A 106 -10.19 -14.11 -7.91
C ALA A 106 -11.65 -13.68 -8.04
N ARG A 107 -12.25 -13.30 -6.92
CA ARG A 107 -13.64 -12.84 -6.84
C ARG A 107 -13.73 -11.61 -5.95
N VAL A 108 -14.50 -10.61 -6.40
CA VAL A 108 -14.88 -9.43 -5.62
C VAL A 108 -16.39 -9.23 -5.78
N VAL A 109 -17.04 -8.89 -4.69
CA VAL A 109 -18.46 -8.53 -4.68
C VAL A 109 -18.58 -7.06 -4.34
N THR A 110 -19.30 -6.32 -5.19
CA THR A 110 -19.66 -4.92 -4.96
C THR A 110 -21.06 -4.85 -4.40
N LEU A 111 -21.31 -3.90 -3.51
CA LEU A 111 -22.61 -3.78 -2.85
C LEU A 111 -23.45 -2.67 -3.50
N PRO A 112 -24.79 -2.79 -3.47
CA PRO A 112 -25.66 -1.71 -3.89
C PRO A 112 -25.55 -0.50 -2.95
N VAL A 113 -25.76 0.70 -3.47
CA VAL A 113 -26.03 1.87 -2.62
C VAL A 113 -27.40 1.65 -1.97
N ARG A 114 -27.41 1.41 -0.68
CA ARG A 114 -28.68 1.39 0.07
C ARG A 114 -28.96 2.81 0.52
N ILE A 115 -30.07 3.37 0.03
CA ILE A 115 -30.64 4.66 0.44
C ILE A 115 -31.62 4.40 1.60
N ASP A 116 -31.25 3.54 2.52
CA ASP A 116 -32.00 3.39 3.76
C ASP A 116 -31.19 4.07 4.87
N GLU A 117 -31.88 4.70 5.82
CA GLU A 117 -31.31 5.32 7.04
C GLU A 117 -30.57 4.30 7.95
N GLN A 118 -30.16 3.16 7.44
CA GLN A 118 -29.52 2.08 8.16
C GLN A 118 -28.05 1.94 7.76
N MET A 119 -27.21 2.49 8.64
CA MET A 119 -25.78 2.20 8.82
C MET A 119 -25.00 1.83 7.55
N ASN A 120 -24.32 2.82 7.00
CA ASN A 120 -23.15 2.61 6.13
C ASN A 120 -22.05 1.92 6.97
N VAL A 121 -22.01 0.59 6.92
CA VAL A 121 -20.99 -0.17 7.65
C VAL A 121 -19.73 -0.18 6.81
N ARG A 122 -18.91 0.88 6.91
CA ARG A 122 -17.59 0.91 6.30
C ARG A 122 -16.61 0.25 7.25
N LEU A 123 -15.91 -0.79 6.79
CA LEU A 123 -14.78 -1.34 7.51
C LEU A 123 -13.64 -0.30 7.50
N GLN A 124 -13.37 0.28 8.66
CA GLN A 124 -12.19 1.12 8.85
C GLN A 124 -10.98 0.21 9.06
N GLN A 125 -9.96 0.34 8.20
CA GLN A 125 -8.75 -0.45 8.26
C GLN A 125 -7.58 0.39 8.75
N LEU A 126 -6.88 -0.09 9.77
CA LEU A 126 -5.70 0.54 10.36
C LEU A 126 -4.46 -0.28 10.03
N PHE A 127 -3.41 0.38 9.56
CA PHE A 127 -2.08 -0.20 9.46
C PHE A 127 -1.23 0.26 10.65
N ILE A 128 -0.77 -0.67 11.46
CA ILE A 128 -0.18 -0.38 12.76
C ILE A 128 1.24 -0.92 12.83
N THR A 129 2.21 -0.02 12.99
CA THR A 129 3.59 -0.38 13.33
C THR A 129 3.72 -0.39 14.86
N VAL A 130 4.18 -1.49 15.42
CA VAL A 130 4.46 -1.61 16.85
C VAL A 130 5.95 -1.77 17.08
N MET A 131 6.49 -0.89 17.90
CA MET A 131 7.86 -0.95 18.37
C MET A 131 7.86 -1.41 19.84
N GLN A 132 8.57 -2.48 20.16
CA GLN A 132 8.79 -2.94 21.53
C GLN A 132 10.29 -2.96 21.83
N ARG A 133 10.71 -2.23 22.86
CA ARG A 133 12.13 -2.13 23.27
C ARG A 133 13.08 -1.71 22.12
N GLY A 134 12.59 -0.88 21.20
CA GLY A 134 13.38 -0.36 20.08
C GLY A 134 13.38 -1.21 18.80
N ALA A 135 12.74 -2.37 18.81
CA ALA A 135 12.57 -3.22 17.62
C ALA A 135 11.08 -3.34 17.24
N ARG A 136 10.79 -3.55 15.94
CA ARG A 136 9.43 -3.89 15.50
C ARG A 136 9.06 -5.30 15.94
N THR A 137 7.78 -5.51 16.26
CA THR A 137 7.28 -6.81 16.69
C THR A 137 5.96 -7.17 16.01
N LEU A 138 5.78 -8.45 15.68
CA LEU A 138 4.53 -9.06 15.24
C LEU A 138 4.05 -10.13 16.23
N ALA A 139 4.62 -10.18 17.44
CA ALA A 139 4.28 -11.19 18.43
C ALA A 139 2.96 -10.92 19.17
N LEU A 140 2.24 -9.86 18.83
CA LEU A 140 0.97 -9.47 19.44
C LEU A 140 -0.22 -10.18 18.80
N GLU A 141 -1.28 -10.38 19.58
CA GLU A 141 -2.54 -10.97 19.16
C GLU A 141 -3.69 -9.93 19.24
N PRO A 142 -4.86 -10.19 18.63
CA PRO A 142 -5.97 -9.22 18.63
C PRO A 142 -6.34 -8.68 20.01
N GLY A 143 -6.26 -9.52 21.05
CA GLY A 143 -6.59 -9.14 22.42
C GLY A 143 -5.59 -8.18 23.10
N ASP A 144 -4.41 -7.99 22.50
CA ASP A 144 -3.42 -7.02 22.99
C ASP A 144 -3.76 -5.58 22.56
N PHE A 145 -4.67 -5.41 21.59
CA PHE A 145 -5.00 -4.12 21.00
C PHE A 145 -6.35 -3.61 21.51
N ARG A 146 -6.37 -2.33 21.85
CA ARG A 146 -7.59 -1.57 22.15
C ARG A 146 -7.67 -0.36 21.22
N ILE A 147 -8.71 -0.30 20.40
CA ILE A 147 -8.94 0.75 19.42
C ILE A 147 -10.01 1.69 19.96
N LEU A 148 -9.71 2.98 19.98
CA LEU A 148 -10.65 4.03 20.34
C LEU A 148 -10.92 4.91 19.11
N ASP A 149 -12.21 5.05 18.74
CA ASP A 149 -12.68 5.97 17.71
C ASP A 149 -13.52 7.05 18.39
N ASN A 150 -13.10 8.30 18.29
CA ASN A 150 -13.65 9.42 19.07
C ASN A 150 -13.78 9.12 20.57
N GLY A 151 -12.83 8.35 21.12
CA GLY A 151 -12.81 7.95 22.52
C GLY A 151 -13.72 6.75 22.86
N GLN A 152 -14.47 6.21 21.91
CA GLN A 152 -15.29 5.01 22.08
C GLN A 152 -14.52 3.76 21.63
N GLU A 153 -14.50 2.75 22.48
CA GLU A 153 -13.83 1.48 22.17
C GLU A 153 -14.53 0.74 21.04
N GLN A 154 -13.75 0.24 20.08
CA GLN A 154 -14.23 -0.45 18.89
C GLN A 154 -13.86 -1.93 18.93
N LYS A 155 -14.79 -2.78 18.46
CA LYS A 155 -14.55 -4.21 18.35
C LYS A 155 -13.70 -4.50 17.10
N ILE A 156 -12.58 -5.20 17.27
CA ILE A 156 -11.76 -5.70 16.17
C ILE A 156 -12.52 -6.79 15.42
N VAL A 157 -12.62 -6.65 14.09
CA VAL A 157 -13.34 -7.57 13.20
C VAL A 157 -12.38 -8.33 12.29
N THR A 158 -11.32 -7.66 11.82
CA THR A 158 -10.28 -8.29 11.02
C THR A 158 -8.90 -8.04 11.64
N PHE A 159 -8.01 -9.02 11.54
CA PHE A 159 -6.66 -8.95 12.05
C PHE A 159 -5.72 -9.73 11.14
N ASP A 160 -4.67 -9.07 10.65
CA ASP A 160 -3.66 -9.64 9.76
C ASP A 160 -2.26 -9.19 10.18
N LYS A 161 -1.25 -10.05 9.97
CA LYS A 161 0.15 -9.81 10.35
C LYS A 161 1.04 -9.70 9.11
N GLY A 162 0.92 -8.62 8.36
CA GLY A 162 1.84 -8.29 7.27
C GLY A 162 1.66 -9.06 5.96
N GLU A 163 0.56 -9.81 5.80
CA GLU A 163 0.31 -10.62 4.61
C GLU A 163 -0.39 -9.86 3.48
N LEU A 164 -1.05 -8.74 3.81
CA LEU A 164 -1.76 -7.94 2.82
C LEU A 164 -0.81 -7.41 1.74
N PRO A 165 -1.20 -7.53 0.47
CA PRO A 165 -0.43 -6.97 -0.64
C PRO A 165 -0.27 -5.47 -0.51
N ILE A 166 0.85 -4.96 -1.03
CA ILE A 166 1.18 -3.54 -1.07
C ILE A 166 0.82 -3.00 -2.46
N THR A 167 0.17 -1.83 -2.48
CA THR A 167 0.02 -1.03 -3.70
C THR A 167 0.75 0.30 -3.45
N ALA A 168 1.90 0.48 -4.10
CA ALA A 168 2.81 1.59 -3.86
C ALA A 168 2.84 2.59 -5.01
N VAL A 169 2.96 3.88 -4.70
CA VAL A 169 3.47 4.89 -5.61
C VAL A 169 4.88 5.27 -5.14
N LEU A 170 5.88 5.00 -5.98
CA LEU A 170 7.24 5.48 -5.78
C LEU A 170 7.34 6.84 -6.46
N LEU A 171 7.24 7.90 -5.69
CA LEU A 171 7.23 9.29 -6.14
C LEU A 171 8.63 9.88 -5.96
N LEU A 172 9.37 9.96 -7.08
CA LEU A 172 10.78 10.31 -7.06
C LEU A 172 11.00 11.70 -7.65
N ASP A 173 11.52 12.59 -6.83
CA ASP A 173 11.99 13.90 -7.27
C ASP A 173 13.16 13.73 -8.23
N SER A 174 13.05 14.36 -9.39
CA SER A 174 14.05 14.38 -10.45
C SER A 174 14.31 15.82 -10.91
N SER A 175 14.12 16.78 -10.00
CA SER A 175 14.44 18.19 -10.21
C SER A 175 15.95 18.42 -10.31
N GLU A 176 16.34 19.62 -10.69
CA GLU A 176 17.76 19.99 -10.90
C GLU A 176 18.62 19.75 -9.66
N SER A 177 18.06 19.89 -8.44
CA SER A 177 18.78 19.63 -7.18
C SER A 177 19.16 18.15 -6.99
N MET A 178 18.49 17.24 -7.70
CA MET A 178 18.75 15.80 -7.66
C MET A 178 19.85 15.34 -8.61
N ARG A 179 20.46 16.24 -9.37
CA ARG A 179 21.46 15.90 -10.40
C ARG A 179 22.65 15.10 -9.83
N GLY A 180 23.07 14.07 -10.57
CA GLY A 180 24.24 13.27 -10.27
C GLY A 180 23.99 12.14 -9.27
N GLU A 181 24.76 12.09 -8.18
CA GLU A 181 24.69 11.00 -7.19
C GLU A 181 23.31 10.81 -6.54
N LEU A 182 22.59 11.90 -6.29
CA LEU A 182 21.29 11.81 -5.62
C LEU A 182 20.26 11.10 -6.51
N LEU A 183 20.20 11.45 -7.80
CA LEU A 183 19.28 10.78 -8.74
C LEU A 183 19.66 9.30 -8.93
N ALA A 184 20.97 9.01 -9.08
CA ALA A 184 21.45 7.64 -9.20
C ALA A 184 21.12 6.81 -7.94
N ALA A 185 21.26 7.40 -6.76
CA ALA A 185 20.90 6.74 -5.50
C ALA A 185 19.38 6.58 -5.35
N ALA A 186 18.58 7.55 -5.83
CA ALA A 186 17.12 7.45 -5.89
C ALA A 186 16.66 6.27 -6.77
N GLU A 187 17.27 6.15 -7.95
CA GLU A 187 17.03 5.01 -8.85
C GLU A 187 17.42 3.68 -8.21
N SER A 188 18.60 3.61 -7.54
CA SER A 188 19.04 2.41 -6.83
C SER A 188 18.08 2.03 -5.71
N GLY A 189 17.64 3.01 -4.92
CA GLY A 189 16.67 2.81 -3.86
C GLY A 189 15.32 2.28 -4.37
N ALA A 190 14.80 2.88 -5.45
CA ALA A 190 13.58 2.43 -6.08
C ALA A 190 13.70 1.00 -6.64
N ARG A 191 14.84 0.66 -7.29
CA ARG A 191 15.14 -0.72 -7.73
C ARG A 191 15.17 -1.69 -6.56
N ALA A 192 15.78 -1.29 -5.43
CA ALA A 192 15.82 -2.11 -4.23
C ALA A 192 14.42 -2.35 -3.62
N PHE A 193 13.52 -1.35 -3.68
CA PHE A 193 12.13 -1.51 -3.28
C PHE A 193 11.40 -2.48 -4.22
N VAL A 194 11.48 -2.25 -5.54
CA VAL A 194 10.85 -3.09 -6.57
C VAL A 194 11.33 -4.55 -6.46
N GLY A 195 12.65 -4.76 -6.35
CA GLY A 195 13.23 -6.10 -6.21
C GLY A 195 12.81 -6.86 -4.95
N GLY A 196 12.37 -6.15 -3.90
CA GLY A 196 11.83 -6.74 -2.68
C GLY A 196 10.31 -6.93 -2.67
N MET A 197 9.59 -6.58 -3.73
CA MET A 197 8.15 -6.76 -3.84
C MET A 197 7.80 -8.25 -3.95
N ARG A 198 6.64 -8.62 -3.39
CA ARG A 198 6.06 -9.97 -3.51
C ARG A 198 5.19 -10.06 -4.77
N PRO A 199 4.84 -11.28 -5.23
CA PRO A 199 4.08 -11.47 -6.48
C PRO A 199 2.75 -10.72 -6.57
N LEU A 200 2.08 -10.45 -5.46
CA LEU A 200 0.80 -9.72 -5.44
C LEU A 200 0.94 -8.23 -5.08
N ASP A 201 2.16 -7.74 -4.91
CA ASP A 201 2.39 -6.31 -4.75
C ASP A 201 2.34 -5.61 -6.10
N GLN A 202 1.96 -4.35 -6.07
CA GLN A 202 2.05 -3.48 -7.24
C GLN A 202 2.79 -2.21 -6.89
N ALA A 203 3.53 -1.70 -7.85
CA ALA A 203 4.06 -0.36 -7.78
C ALA A 203 3.76 0.42 -9.06
N MET A 204 3.65 1.72 -8.90
CA MET A 204 3.69 2.73 -9.95
C MET A 204 4.91 3.61 -9.68
N LEU A 205 5.69 3.87 -10.69
CA LEU A 205 6.76 4.86 -10.65
C LEU A 205 6.23 6.19 -11.18
N ALA A 206 6.53 7.27 -10.47
CA ALA A 206 6.29 8.63 -10.90
C ALA A 206 7.57 9.45 -10.65
N LEU A 207 8.29 9.77 -11.71
CA LEU A 207 9.46 10.63 -11.67
C LEU A 207 9.01 12.03 -12.09
N PHE A 208 9.24 13.00 -11.21
CA PHE A 208 8.70 14.34 -11.38
C PHE A 208 9.74 15.43 -11.11
N SER A 209 9.46 16.60 -11.65
CA SER A 209 10.12 17.88 -11.35
C SER A 209 9.03 18.95 -11.20
N ASP A 210 9.08 20.04 -11.95
CA ASP A 210 7.96 20.95 -12.20
C ASP A 210 6.91 20.35 -13.16
N GLN A 211 7.19 19.20 -13.73
CA GLN A 211 6.33 18.41 -14.60
C GLN A 211 6.54 16.92 -14.38
N LEU A 212 5.61 16.11 -14.83
CA LEU A 212 5.74 14.66 -14.79
C LEU A 212 6.70 14.20 -15.88
N LEU A 213 7.89 13.73 -15.50
CA LEU A 213 8.94 13.31 -16.43
C LEU A 213 8.70 11.89 -16.93
N ARG A 214 8.25 11.02 -16.06
CA ARG A 214 7.92 9.62 -16.38
C ARG A 214 6.91 9.07 -15.40
N VAL A 215 5.98 8.28 -15.91
CA VAL A 215 5.00 7.55 -15.09
C VAL A 215 4.77 6.18 -15.71
N THR A 216 4.58 5.16 -14.86
CA THR A 216 4.12 3.83 -15.28
C THR A 216 2.67 3.61 -14.85
N ASP A 217 2.02 2.60 -15.42
CA ASP A 217 0.84 2.04 -14.78
C ASP A 217 1.24 1.29 -13.49
N PHE A 218 0.27 1.00 -12.60
CA PHE A 218 0.48 0.07 -11.49
C PHE A 218 0.72 -1.33 -12.03
N THR A 219 1.84 -1.91 -11.69
CA THR A 219 2.22 -3.24 -12.17
C THR A 219 3.03 -4.01 -11.12
N ALA A 220 2.98 -5.34 -11.21
CA ALA A 220 3.88 -6.26 -10.50
C ALA A 220 5.08 -6.67 -11.38
N ASP A 221 5.16 -6.21 -12.62
CA ASP A 221 6.27 -6.49 -13.51
C ASP A 221 7.49 -5.67 -13.11
N HIS A 222 8.40 -6.33 -12.38
CA HIS A 222 9.65 -5.71 -11.91
C HIS A 222 10.50 -5.20 -13.08
N ALA A 223 10.56 -5.94 -14.19
CA ALA A 223 11.38 -5.56 -15.33
C ALA A 223 10.85 -4.27 -15.99
N ALA A 224 9.54 -4.13 -16.11
CA ALA A 224 8.91 -2.91 -16.61
C ALA A 224 9.19 -1.70 -15.70
N LEU A 225 9.10 -1.90 -14.37
CA LEU A 225 9.43 -0.86 -13.40
C LEU A 225 10.91 -0.47 -13.44
N GLU A 226 11.82 -1.45 -13.51
CA GLU A 226 13.26 -1.21 -13.60
C GLU A 226 13.65 -0.50 -14.89
N GLN A 227 13.03 -0.87 -16.01
CA GLN A 227 13.23 -0.18 -17.28
C GLN A 227 12.78 1.28 -17.21
N ALA A 228 11.69 1.56 -16.52
CA ALA A 228 11.18 2.93 -16.34
C ALA A 228 12.12 3.82 -15.50
N LEU A 229 13.02 3.26 -14.69
CA LEU A 229 14.04 4.00 -13.95
C LEU A 229 15.26 4.37 -14.80
N THR A 230 15.38 3.87 -16.03
CA THR A 230 16.59 4.04 -16.83
C THR A 230 16.52 5.30 -17.69
N GLY A 231 17.62 6.08 -17.71
CA GLY A 231 17.77 7.22 -18.63
C GLY A 231 16.90 8.43 -18.25
N VAL A 232 16.61 8.63 -16.98
CA VAL A 232 15.99 9.84 -16.47
C VAL A 232 17.08 10.88 -16.19
N GLU A 233 16.85 12.11 -16.60
CA GLU A 233 17.76 13.22 -16.35
C GLU A 233 17.12 14.21 -15.39
N ALA A 234 17.91 14.67 -14.41
CA ALA A 234 17.49 15.71 -13.48
C ALA A 234 17.34 17.04 -14.20
N ARG A 235 16.17 17.67 -14.08
CA ARG A 235 15.86 18.95 -14.71
C ARG A 235 14.65 19.63 -14.09
N GLY A 236 14.60 20.95 -14.25
CA GLY A 236 13.44 21.76 -13.85
C GLY A 236 13.40 22.07 -12.36
N GLY A 237 12.33 22.70 -11.93
CA GLY A 237 12.01 22.95 -10.53
C GLY A 237 11.34 21.76 -9.87
N THR A 238 10.55 22.01 -8.81
CA THR A 238 9.92 20.93 -8.04
C THR A 238 8.47 21.28 -7.72
N ALA A 239 7.55 20.34 -7.97
CA ALA A 239 6.11 20.46 -7.70
C ALA A 239 5.62 19.30 -6.80
N VAL A 240 6.13 19.24 -5.57
CA VAL A 240 5.83 18.14 -4.61
C VAL A 240 4.34 18.04 -4.32
N ASN A 241 3.67 19.18 -4.09
CA ASN A 241 2.26 19.18 -3.70
C ASN A 241 1.38 18.55 -4.78
N ASP A 242 1.58 18.96 -6.05
CA ASP A 242 0.76 18.50 -7.16
C ASP A 242 0.91 16.99 -7.37
N PHE A 243 2.14 16.48 -7.34
CA PHE A 243 2.40 15.07 -7.58
C PHE A 243 2.12 14.17 -6.37
N LEU A 244 2.25 14.68 -5.16
CA LEU A 244 1.80 13.97 -3.96
C LEU A 244 0.26 13.86 -3.95
N TYR A 245 -0.45 14.96 -4.27
CA TYR A 245 -1.91 14.94 -4.43
C TYR A 245 -2.36 13.94 -5.49
N MET A 246 -1.73 13.97 -6.68
CA MET A 246 -1.97 13.02 -7.76
C MET A 246 -1.76 11.58 -7.30
N SER A 247 -0.67 11.30 -6.61
CA SER A 247 -0.34 9.96 -6.09
C SER A 247 -1.40 9.44 -5.14
N LEU A 248 -1.85 10.28 -4.20
CA LEU A 248 -2.93 9.94 -3.28
C LEU A 248 -4.24 9.67 -4.01
N LYS A 249 -4.54 10.46 -5.06
CA LYS A 249 -5.75 10.28 -5.89
C LYS A 249 -5.71 8.98 -6.68
N LEU A 250 -4.56 8.60 -7.23
CA LEU A 250 -4.40 7.36 -8.00
C LEU A 250 -4.48 6.11 -7.12
N LEU A 251 -4.19 6.23 -5.83
CA LEU A 251 -4.34 5.14 -4.86
C LEU A 251 -5.79 4.96 -4.39
N GLU A 252 -6.68 5.93 -4.60
CA GLU A 252 -8.10 5.76 -4.29
C GLU A 252 -8.70 4.61 -5.11
N GLY A 253 -9.55 3.81 -4.48
CA GLY A 253 -10.15 2.64 -5.11
C GLY A 253 -9.22 1.43 -5.29
N ARG A 254 -7.91 1.55 -4.95
CA ARG A 254 -7.00 0.40 -4.93
C ARG A 254 -7.19 -0.42 -3.66
N GLN A 255 -6.97 -1.73 -3.78
CA GLN A 255 -7.05 -2.65 -2.64
C GLN A 255 -5.69 -2.90 -2.00
N GLY A 256 -5.71 -3.45 -0.79
CA GLY A 256 -4.52 -3.77 -0.02
C GLY A 256 -3.95 -2.55 0.72
N ARG A 257 -2.68 -2.63 1.08
CA ARG A 257 -1.97 -1.57 1.80
C ARG A 257 -1.49 -0.52 0.80
N ARG A 258 -2.13 0.64 0.80
CA ARG A 258 -1.82 1.76 -0.10
C ARG A 258 -0.73 2.63 0.51
N VAL A 259 0.30 2.92 -0.28
CA VAL A 259 1.45 3.70 0.21
C VAL A 259 2.00 4.61 -0.88
N VAL A 260 2.37 5.84 -0.49
CA VAL A 260 3.25 6.71 -1.27
C VAL A 260 4.62 6.71 -0.59
N VAL A 261 5.66 6.43 -1.34
CA VAL A 261 7.06 6.60 -0.92
C VAL A 261 7.60 7.80 -1.69
N LEU A 262 7.62 8.96 -1.04
CA LEU A 262 8.15 10.20 -1.58
C LEU A 262 9.64 10.30 -1.26
N LEU A 263 10.47 10.50 -2.29
CA LEU A 263 11.86 10.92 -2.14
C LEU A 263 12.00 12.34 -2.70
N SER A 264 12.33 13.31 -1.85
CA SER A 264 12.54 14.70 -2.22
C SER A 264 13.22 15.45 -1.08
N ASP A 265 13.91 16.54 -1.37
CA ASP A 265 14.41 17.49 -0.35
C ASP A 265 13.26 18.30 0.30
N GLY A 266 12.05 18.15 -0.20
CA GLY A 266 10.84 18.79 0.30
C GLY A 266 10.67 20.23 -0.17
N SER A 267 11.53 20.75 -1.04
CA SER A 267 11.35 22.07 -1.65
C SER A 267 10.21 22.02 -2.66
N ASP A 268 9.26 22.95 -2.56
CA ASP A 268 8.19 23.11 -3.54
C ASP A 268 8.21 24.51 -4.10
N VAL A 269 8.52 24.65 -5.38
CA VAL A 269 8.64 25.96 -6.04
C VAL A 269 7.67 26.14 -7.20
N ASN A 270 6.98 25.09 -7.65
CA ASN A 270 6.20 25.10 -8.88
C ASN A 270 4.77 24.58 -8.75
N SER A 271 4.38 24.00 -7.61
CA SER A 271 3.03 23.45 -7.47
C SER A 271 1.93 24.51 -7.56
N VAL A 272 0.83 24.12 -8.20
CA VAL A 272 -0.43 24.88 -8.23
C VAL A 272 -1.24 24.65 -6.96
N LEU A 273 -1.27 23.39 -6.47
CA LEU A 273 -1.99 23.04 -5.25
C LEU A 273 -1.24 23.50 -4.00
N SER A 274 -1.99 23.92 -2.99
CA SER A 274 -1.42 24.20 -1.67
C SER A 274 -1.16 22.91 -0.90
N MET A 275 -0.20 22.89 0.03
CA MET A 275 0.00 21.76 0.92
C MET A 275 -1.22 21.53 1.85
N THR A 276 -2.06 22.54 2.07
CA THR A 276 -3.34 22.38 2.78
C THR A 276 -4.30 21.47 2.00
N ASP A 277 -4.32 21.56 0.66
CA ASP A 277 -5.14 20.67 -0.19
C ASP A 277 -4.61 19.24 -0.16
N VAL A 278 -3.28 19.08 -0.16
CA VAL A 278 -2.62 17.77 -0.01
C VAL A 278 -2.92 17.15 1.34
N LEU A 279 -2.82 17.91 2.44
CA LEU A 279 -3.15 17.43 3.79
C LEU A 279 -4.62 16.97 3.87
N ARG A 280 -5.55 17.75 3.29
CA ARG A 280 -6.96 17.34 3.21
C ARG A 280 -7.12 16.05 2.43
N LYS A 281 -6.40 15.91 1.31
CA LYS A 281 -6.41 14.69 0.49
C LYS A 281 -5.82 13.50 1.22
N ALA A 282 -4.72 13.66 1.93
CA ALA A 282 -4.10 12.61 2.74
C ALA A 282 -5.07 12.04 3.79
N ARG A 283 -5.82 12.93 4.47
CA ARG A 283 -6.83 12.56 5.47
C ARG A 283 -7.98 11.72 4.91
N THR A 284 -8.31 11.90 3.62
CA THR A 284 -9.43 11.17 2.97
C THR A 284 -8.95 9.93 2.24
N SER A 285 -7.69 9.84 1.81
CA SER A 285 -7.16 8.76 0.98
C SER A 285 -6.91 7.47 1.73
N GLN A 286 -6.72 7.53 3.07
CA GLN A 286 -6.32 6.40 3.92
C GLN A 286 -5.06 5.68 3.40
N SER A 287 -4.15 6.40 2.75
CA SER A 287 -2.89 5.89 2.23
C SER A 287 -1.75 6.32 3.15
N LEU A 288 -0.83 5.41 3.43
CA LEU A 288 0.39 5.71 4.17
C LEU A 288 1.30 6.60 3.32
N ILE A 289 1.93 7.60 3.94
CA ILE A 289 2.92 8.44 3.26
C ILE A 289 4.25 8.27 3.97
N TYR A 290 5.25 7.74 3.28
CA TYR A 290 6.64 7.72 3.72
C TYR A 290 7.40 8.80 2.97
N TRP A 291 8.06 9.68 3.70
CA TRP A 291 8.88 10.71 3.10
C TRP A 291 10.35 10.47 3.42
N ILE A 292 11.14 10.16 2.39
CA ILE A 292 12.58 10.12 2.44
C ILE A 292 13.04 11.55 2.15
N GLN A 293 13.37 12.28 3.20
CA GLN A 293 13.76 13.67 3.12
C GLN A 293 15.28 13.78 3.00
N LEU A 294 15.73 14.40 1.90
CA LEU A 294 17.14 14.69 1.69
C LEU A 294 17.50 15.98 2.42
N GLU A 295 18.38 15.89 3.41
CA GLU A 295 18.96 17.05 4.07
C GLU A 295 20.18 17.51 3.26
N GLY A 296 19.99 18.44 2.33
CA GLY A 296 21.10 19.09 1.62
C GLY A 296 21.90 19.95 2.61
N GLY A 297 23.20 19.80 2.69
CA GLY A 297 24.18 20.34 3.64
C GLY A 297 24.16 21.88 3.90
N GLY A 298 23.04 22.40 4.28
CA GLY A 298 22.82 23.79 4.70
C GLY A 298 21.40 23.95 5.20
N LYS A 299 21.25 24.59 6.37
CA LYS A 299 20.03 24.96 7.06
C LYS A 299 18.83 25.07 6.11
N HIS A 300 17.75 24.34 6.43
CA HIS A 300 16.43 24.35 5.80
C HIS A 300 16.36 25.24 4.56
N LYS A 301 16.58 24.66 3.36
CA LYS A 301 16.18 25.36 2.16
C LYS A 301 14.68 25.56 2.30
N SER A 302 14.31 26.80 2.62
CA SER A 302 12.94 27.19 2.75
C SER A 302 12.16 26.71 1.54
N TYR A 303 10.99 26.16 1.75
CA TYR A 303 9.91 25.96 0.80
C TYR A 303 9.60 27.31 0.10
N THR A 304 10.44 27.74 -0.81
CA THR A 304 10.24 29.04 -1.48
C THR A 304 9.72 28.81 -2.87
N SER A 305 8.42 28.88 -3.06
CA SER A 305 7.93 29.29 -4.37
C SER A 305 8.21 30.78 -4.53
N SER A 306 8.67 31.20 -5.70
CA SER A 306 8.94 32.59 -6.02
C SER A 306 7.71 33.53 -5.87
N TRP A 307 6.51 32.97 -5.74
CA TRP A 307 5.23 33.67 -5.62
C TRP A 307 4.53 33.47 -4.26
N ARG A 308 5.07 32.62 -3.36
CA ARG A 308 4.57 32.44 -1.98
C ARG A 308 5.49 33.16 -0.98
N GLY A 309 4.94 33.73 0.06
CA GLY A 309 5.70 34.37 1.12
C GLY A 309 6.40 33.38 2.05
N HIS A 310 7.44 33.79 2.79
CA HIS A 310 8.16 32.91 3.74
C HIS A 310 7.26 32.27 4.81
N ALA A 311 6.23 32.99 5.28
CA ALA A 311 5.29 32.46 6.28
C ALA A 311 4.42 31.32 5.73
N ASP A 312 4.10 31.34 4.43
CA ASP A 312 3.35 30.28 3.78
C ASP A 312 4.23 29.03 3.61
N ASN A 313 5.53 29.20 3.42
CA ASN A 313 6.49 28.10 3.26
C ASN A 313 6.65 27.27 4.53
N ASP A 314 6.79 27.92 5.69
CA ASP A 314 6.88 27.21 6.97
C ASP A 314 5.60 26.44 7.26
N LYS A 315 4.46 27.02 6.93
CA LYS A 315 3.16 26.38 7.07
C LYS A 315 3.01 25.17 6.11
N ASP A 316 3.44 25.30 4.87
CA ASP A 316 3.39 24.21 3.88
C ASP A 316 4.31 23.06 4.31
N TYR A 317 5.51 23.34 4.78
CA TYR A 317 6.39 22.32 5.34
C TYR A 317 5.77 21.60 6.53
N GLN A 318 5.22 22.33 7.50
CA GLN A 318 4.52 21.77 8.65
C GLN A 318 3.30 20.93 8.23
N ASN A 319 2.57 21.35 7.19
CA ASN A 319 1.45 20.58 6.65
C ASN A 319 1.90 19.30 5.95
N LEU A 320 3.05 19.29 5.29
CA LEU A 320 3.64 18.07 4.74
C LEU A 320 4.04 17.10 5.85
N GLU A 321 4.73 17.57 6.88
CA GLU A 321 5.05 16.76 8.06
C GLU A 321 3.77 16.17 8.67
N ARG A 322 2.74 17.00 8.87
CA ARG A 322 1.44 16.53 9.37
C ARG A 322 0.76 15.52 8.45
N ALA A 323 0.81 15.70 7.13
CA ALA A 323 0.24 14.74 6.17
C ALA A 323 0.91 13.37 6.30
N VAL A 324 2.24 13.35 6.47
CA VAL A 324 2.99 12.11 6.70
C VAL A 324 2.62 11.48 8.05
N GLU A 325 2.65 12.26 9.13
CA GLU A 325 2.37 11.74 10.48
C GLU A 325 0.92 11.26 10.64
N GLU A 326 -0.04 12.07 10.19
CA GLU A 326 -1.47 11.76 10.29
C GLU A 326 -1.85 10.54 9.43
N SER A 327 -1.11 10.26 8.35
CA SER A 327 -1.30 9.06 7.53
C SER A 327 -0.85 7.76 8.21
N GLY A 328 -0.12 7.84 9.33
CA GLY A 328 0.54 6.69 9.97
C GLY A 328 1.88 6.31 9.32
N GLY A 329 2.35 7.10 8.37
CA GLY A 329 3.66 6.96 7.76
C GLY A 329 4.79 7.56 8.59
N ARG A 330 5.92 7.85 7.95
CA ARG A 330 7.13 8.31 8.63
C ARG A 330 8.00 9.20 7.74
N ILE A 331 8.63 10.21 8.34
CA ILE A 331 9.71 10.97 7.72
C ILE A 331 11.04 10.29 8.07
N GLN A 332 11.83 10.03 7.06
CA GLN A 332 13.19 9.50 7.19
C GLN A 332 14.16 10.55 6.64
N ARG A 333 14.80 11.28 7.55
CA ARG A 333 15.80 12.30 7.19
C ARG A 333 17.13 11.64 6.93
N ILE A 334 17.75 11.99 5.81
CA ILE A 334 19.04 11.47 5.38
C ILE A 334 19.91 12.60 4.81
N ASP A 335 21.17 12.57 5.06
CA ASP A 335 22.18 13.55 4.62
C ASP A 335 23.18 13.00 3.60
N ARG A 336 23.16 11.68 3.36
CA ARG A 336 24.08 11.01 2.44
C ARG A 336 23.32 10.19 1.40
N SER A 337 23.73 10.30 0.13
CA SER A 337 23.18 9.50 -0.99
C SER A 337 23.21 7.99 -0.72
N ALA A 338 24.28 7.51 -0.06
CA ALA A 338 24.43 6.08 0.28
C ALA A 338 23.38 5.54 1.24
N ASP A 339 22.67 6.38 1.98
CA ASP A 339 21.63 5.96 2.92
C ASP A 339 20.26 5.79 2.23
N ILE A 340 20.08 6.23 0.98
CA ILE A 340 18.81 6.18 0.24
C ILE A 340 18.34 4.73 0.06
N GLU A 341 19.18 3.86 -0.51
CA GLU A 341 18.81 2.48 -0.77
C GLU A 341 18.48 1.69 0.51
N PRO A 342 19.29 1.75 1.59
CA PRO A 342 18.91 1.15 2.88
C PRO A 342 17.56 1.63 3.42
N VAL A 343 17.22 2.90 3.23
CA VAL A 343 15.94 3.46 3.68
C VAL A 343 14.76 2.89 2.88
N PHE A 344 14.86 2.77 1.55
CA PHE A 344 13.83 2.13 0.74
C PHE A 344 13.59 0.68 1.15
N ARG A 345 14.65 -0.12 1.37
CA ARG A 345 14.57 -1.49 1.90
C ARG A 345 13.91 -1.51 3.28
N GLY A 346 14.28 -0.59 4.15
CA GLY A 346 13.74 -0.46 5.50
C GLY A 346 12.25 -0.10 5.52
N ILE A 347 11.78 0.74 4.59
CA ILE A 347 10.34 1.06 4.41
C ILE A 347 9.58 -0.19 3.97
N LEU A 348 10.07 -0.90 2.96
CA LEU A 348 9.42 -2.12 2.48
C LEU A 348 9.32 -3.18 3.59
N GLN A 349 10.42 -3.38 4.34
CA GLN A 349 10.43 -4.28 5.49
C GLN A 349 9.42 -3.84 6.55
N GLU A 350 9.37 -2.55 6.87
CA GLU A 350 8.41 -2.03 7.84
C GLU A 350 6.96 -2.28 7.41
N LEU A 351 6.65 -2.06 6.13
CA LEU A 351 5.32 -2.35 5.58
C LEU A 351 4.95 -3.84 5.73
N ARG A 352 5.93 -4.77 5.68
CA ARG A 352 5.73 -6.20 5.95
C ARG A 352 5.55 -6.53 7.42
N GLU A 353 6.00 -5.65 8.31
CA GLU A 353 5.99 -5.83 9.75
C GLU A 353 4.90 -4.99 10.44
N GLN A 354 3.84 -4.62 9.69
CA GLN A 354 2.67 -3.94 10.23
C GLN A 354 1.51 -4.90 10.47
N PHE A 355 0.77 -4.68 11.55
CA PHE A 355 -0.55 -5.25 11.70
C PHE A 355 -1.56 -4.51 10.82
N ALA A 356 -2.51 -5.24 10.26
CA ALA A 356 -3.68 -4.66 9.61
C ALA A 356 -4.91 -5.06 10.42
N ILE A 357 -5.55 -4.07 11.04
CA ILE A 357 -6.70 -4.28 11.92
C ILE A 357 -7.89 -3.53 11.36
N GLY A 358 -9.03 -4.23 11.25
CA GLY A 358 -10.27 -3.64 10.81
C GLY A 358 -11.35 -3.64 11.89
N TYR A 359 -12.12 -2.57 11.94
CA TYR A 359 -13.30 -2.42 12.79
C TYR A 359 -14.42 -1.69 12.04
N TYR A 360 -15.65 -1.81 12.53
CA TYR A 360 -16.78 -1.06 12.02
C TYR A 360 -17.07 0.12 12.97
N PRO A 361 -16.89 1.38 12.53
CA PRO A 361 -17.21 2.54 13.35
C PRO A 361 -18.69 2.58 13.72
N GLY A 362 -18.97 2.77 15.02
CA GLY A 362 -20.35 2.70 15.54
C GLY A 362 -21.24 3.91 15.25
N ASN A 363 -20.67 5.06 14.83
CA ASN A 363 -21.40 6.35 14.77
C ASN A 363 -21.01 7.17 13.53
N LEU A 364 -21.04 6.57 12.35
CA LEU A 364 -20.84 7.29 11.10
C LEU A 364 -22.07 8.14 10.78
N LYS A 365 -21.87 9.43 10.48
CA LYS A 365 -22.91 10.37 10.08
C LYS A 365 -22.81 10.77 8.62
N ASN A 366 -21.71 10.43 7.95
CA ASN A 366 -21.36 10.87 6.59
C ASN A 366 -21.43 12.40 6.43
N ASP A 367 -20.96 13.13 7.44
CA ASP A 367 -21.05 14.60 7.53
C ASP A 367 -19.72 15.30 7.23
N GLY A 368 -18.69 14.55 6.83
CA GLY A 368 -17.34 15.09 6.57
C GLY A 368 -16.57 15.44 7.84
N ALA A 369 -17.05 15.03 9.02
CA ALA A 369 -16.35 15.28 10.27
C ALA A 369 -15.10 14.42 10.41
N TRP A 370 -14.13 14.94 11.16
CA TRP A 370 -12.92 14.20 11.51
C TRP A 370 -13.18 13.25 12.69
N HIS A 371 -12.89 11.97 12.49
CA HIS A 371 -12.87 10.96 13.53
C HIS A 371 -11.45 10.72 14.02
N SER A 372 -11.21 10.92 15.29
CA SER A 372 -9.90 10.67 15.92
C SER A 372 -9.77 9.19 16.27
N VAL A 373 -8.70 8.54 15.79
CA VAL A 373 -8.40 7.14 16.09
C VAL A 373 -7.17 7.05 17.00
N LYS A 374 -7.29 6.27 18.07
CA LYS A 374 -6.18 5.94 18.98
C LYS A 374 -6.09 4.43 19.16
N VAL A 375 -4.87 3.91 19.13
CA VAL A 375 -4.58 2.51 19.38
C VAL A 375 -3.74 2.40 20.64
N HIS A 376 -4.19 1.61 21.60
CA HIS A 376 -3.45 1.26 22.81
C HIS A 376 -3.05 -0.20 22.76
N ILE A 377 -1.90 -0.52 23.35
CA ILE A 377 -1.40 -1.88 23.52
C ILE A 377 -1.15 -2.10 25.01
N ASP A 378 -1.79 -3.12 25.56
CA ASP A 378 -1.74 -3.43 26.99
C ASP A 378 -0.43 -4.17 27.40
N GLN A 379 0.66 -3.98 26.62
CA GLN A 379 1.98 -4.52 26.93
C GLN A 379 3.00 -3.40 27.19
N PRO A 380 3.83 -3.53 28.24
CA PRO A 380 4.79 -2.49 28.61
C PRO A 380 5.89 -2.32 27.54
N GLY A 381 6.29 -1.05 27.33
CA GLY A 381 7.39 -0.70 26.44
C GLY A 381 7.01 -0.70 24.94
N CYS A 382 5.75 -0.87 24.60
CA CYS A 382 5.25 -0.74 23.25
C CYS A 382 5.00 0.73 22.88
N LYS A 383 5.45 1.10 21.68
CA LYS A 383 5.11 2.36 21.00
C LYS A 383 4.36 2.03 19.72
N VAL A 384 3.28 2.74 19.49
CA VAL A 384 2.38 2.52 18.35
C VAL A 384 2.50 3.68 17.37
N ARG A 385 2.51 3.36 16.07
CA ARG A 385 2.34 4.33 14.99
C ARG A 385 1.29 3.81 14.02
N THR A 386 0.29 4.63 13.77
CA THR A 386 -0.82 4.35 12.84
C THR A 386 -1.43 5.68 12.41
N VAL A 387 -2.43 5.65 11.56
CA VAL A 387 -3.24 6.82 11.20
C VAL A 387 -3.88 7.43 12.45
N ASN A 388 -3.89 8.77 12.54
CA ASN A 388 -4.45 9.49 13.69
C ASN A 388 -5.97 9.65 13.64
N GLY A 389 -6.57 9.36 12.50
CA GLY A 389 -8.01 9.50 12.26
C GLY A 389 -8.35 9.41 10.79
N TYR A 390 -9.61 9.66 10.50
CA TYR A 390 -10.15 9.65 9.14
C TYR A 390 -11.32 10.64 9.04
N VAL A 391 -11.71 10.96 7.82
CA VAL A 391 -12.88 11.81 7.55
C VAL A 391 -14.07 10.91 7.25
N ASP A 392 -15.19 11.19 7.89
CA ASP A 392 -16.45 10.45 7.72
C ASP A 392 -17.21 10.96 6.47
N PHE A 393 -17.20 10.15 5.38
CA PHE A 393 -17.92 10.44 4.14
C PHE A 393 -18.82 9.31 3.72
#